data_a14ec69659c9caf3645144034f691a46
#
_entry.id   a14ec69659c9caf3645144034f691a46
#
_cell.length_a   1.000
_cell.length_b   1.000
_cell.length_c   1.000
_cell.angle_alpha   90.00
_cell.angle_beta   90.00
_cell.angle_gamma   90.00
#
_symmetry.space_group_name_H-M   'P 1'
#
loop_
_entity.id
_entity.type
_entity.pdbx_description
1 polymer ?
#
loop_
_entity_poly.entity_id
_entity_poly.type
_entity_poly.pdbx_seq_one_letter_code
_entity_poly.pdbx_strand_id
1 'polypeptide(L)'
;MNFNNILFLDIETVSQFELHEQLPDEWKELWALKAQFLLRNKELETAETIYERAGIYAEFGKIICISCGYLQGNGEDRKLLIKSYSNDDEKKLLEDFCAVLNGWGKDNERFTDEDKKKFLCAHNGREFDYPYICRRMIINGIQLPKILFLYGKKPWEICHYDTLEFWKFGDYKNYTSLKLLAKVLDVPSPKDDIDGSQVNGVYWKEKDIDRIVTYCQKDVITLAQVLLRFHCESLLKPENISIKYVEQN
;
A
#
# COMPACT_ATOMS: atom_id res chain seq x y z
N MET A 1 -5.33 -2.36 -22.24
CA MET A 1 -4.38 -2.22 -21.10
C MET A 1 -3.38 -3.37 -21.14
N ASN A 2 -2.09 -3.10 -21.00
CA ASN A 2 -1.08 -4.17 -20.88
C ASN A 2 -0.81 -4.49 -19.42
N PHE A 3 -1.40 -5.54 -18.89
CA PHE A 3 -1.27 -5.93 -17.47
C PHE A 3 0.16 -6.30 -17.08
N ASN A 4 1.00 -6.76 -18.02
CA ASN A 4 2.42 -7.08 -17.76
C ASN A 4 3.28 -5.83 -17.46
N ASN A 5 2.70 -4.65 -17.63
CA ASN A 5 3.35 -3.37 -17.33
C ASN A 5 2.89 -2.74 -16.02
N ILE A 6 2.15 -3.49 -15.20
CA ILE A 6 1.60 -3.00 -13.93
C ILE A 6 2.30 -3.71 -12.77
N LEU A 7 2.87 -2.93 -11.86
CA LEU A 7 3.33 -3.38 -10.55
C LEU A 7 2.21 -3.07 -9.54
N PHE A 8 1.54 -4.11 -9.09
CA PHE A 8 0.57 -4.04 -7.99
C PHE A 8 1.34 -3.88 -6.68
N LEU A 9 0.84 -3.06 -5.79
CA LEU A 9 1.47 -2.87 -4.47
C LEU A 9 0.43 -2.56 -3.40
N ASP A 10 0.82 -2.86 -2.18
CA ASP A 10 0.11 -2.54 -0.95
C ASP A 10 1.12 -2.30 0.17
N ILE A 11 0.81 -1.44 1.14
CA ILE A 11 1.67 -1.12 2.27
C ILE A 11 0.94 -1.29 3.60
N GLU A 12 1.68 -1.78 4.60
CA GLU A 12 1.21 -1.81 5.97
C GLU A 12 1.99 -0.82 6.84
N THR A 13 1.23 -0.06 7.62
CA THR A 13 1.78 1.03 8.42
C THR A 13 1.34 0.94 9.87
N VAL A 14 2.22 1.40 10.77
CA VAL A 14 1.95 1.48 12.20
C VAL A 14 2.36 2.83 12.76
N SER A 15 1.94 3.15 13.99
CA SER A 15 2.47 4.30 14.73
C SER A 15 3.99 4.17 14.88
N GLN A 16 4.71 5.30 14.89
CA GLN A 16 6.17 5.31 14.99
C GLN A 16 6.68 4.69 16.30
N PHE A 17 5.94 4.85 17.38
CA PHE A 17 6.18 4.24 18.69
C PHE A 17 4.98 3.38 19.10
N GLU A 18 5.20 2.43 20.01
CA GLU A 18 4.13 1.58 20.52
C GLU A 18 3.09 2.39 21.31
N LEU A 19 3.59 3.29 22.20
CA LEU A 19 2.78 4.07 23.11
C LEU A 19 3.01 5.57 22.90
N HIS A 20 1.97 6.37 23.12
CA HIS A 20 2.03 7.82 23.05
C HIS A 20 3.10 8.43 24.00
N GLU A 21 3.27 7.84 25.18
CA GLU A 21 4.21 8.29 26.18
C GLU A 21 5.67 8.23 25.72
N GLN A 22 5.96 7.35 24.76
CA GLN A 22 7.31 7.18 24.19
C GLN A 22 7.67 8.29 23.18
N LEU A 23 6.69 9.08 22.75
CA LEU A 23 6.96 10.23 21.88
C LEU A 23 7.81 11.28 22.62
N PRO A 24 8.80 11.91 21.95
CA PRO A 24 9.42 13.14 22.44
C PRO A 24 8.37 14.21 22.69
N ASP A 25 8.60 15.11 23.66
CA ASP A 25 7.58 16.08 24.09
C ASP A 25 7.09 16.99 22.95
N GLU A 26 8.00 17.45 22.11
CA GLU A 26 7.64 18.24 20.90
C GLU A 26 6.70 17.45 19.96
N TRP A 27 6.91 16.15 19.80
CA TRP A 27 6.06 15.30 18.99
C TRP A 27 4.70 15.02 19.64
N LYS A 28 4.61 14.99 20.97
CA LYS A 28 3.33 14.91 21.70
C LYS A 28 2.49 16.14 21.43
N GLU A 29 3.09 17.34 21.44
CA GLU A 29 2.41 18.59 21.13
C GLU A 29 1.88 18.59 19.69
N LEU A 30 2.73 18.21 18.72
CA LEU A 30 2.34 18.13 17.31
C LEU A 30 1.23 17.10 17.08
N TRP A 31 1.33 15.94 17.74
CA TRP A 31 0.27 14.94 17.67
C TRP A 31 -1.02 15.44 18.30
N ALA A 32 -0.97 16.09 19.45
CA ALA A 32 -2.16 16.67 20.09
C ALA A 32 -2.88 17.66 19.18
N LEU A 33 -2.16 18.52 18.45
CA LEU A 33 -2.73 19.44 17.47
C LEU A 33 -3.41 18.65 16.31
N LYS A 34 -2.80 17.59 15.81
CA LYS A 34 -3.38 16.74 14.78
C LYS A 34 -4.60 16.00 15.29
N ALA A 35 -4.53 15.43 16.48
CA ALA A 35 -5.56 14.61 17.10
C ALA A 35 -6.89 15.37 17.30
N GLN A 36 -6.85 16.68 17.54
CA GLN A 36 -8.07 17.52 17.70
C GLN A 36 -9.06 17.38 16.53
N PHE A 37 -8.56 17.12 15.31
CA PHE A 37 -9.37 16.93 14.11
C PHE A 37 -9.80 15.47 13.91
N LEU A 38 -9.30 14.53 14.72
CA LEU A 38 -9.50 13.09 14.58
C LEU A 38 -10.42 12.51 15.66
N LEU A 39 -10.64 13.25 16.76
CA LEU A 39 -11.51 12.85 17.85
C LEU A 39 -12.95 12.69 17.34
N ARG A 40 -13.48 11.48 17.44
CA ARG A 40 -14.87 11.16 17.09
C ARG A 40 -15.82 11.43 18.26
N ASN A 41 -15.34 11.17 19.46
CA ASN A 41 -16.05 11.45 20.71
C ASN A 41 -15.13 12.20 21.66
N LYS A 42 -15.31 13.54 21.74
CA LYS A 42 -14.45 14.42 22.55
C LYS A 42 -14.58 14.21 24.07
N GLU A 43 -15.58 13.46 24.53
CA GLU A 43 -15.75 13.13 25.95
C GLU A 43 -14.96 11.88 26.35
N LEU A 44 -14.72 10.96 25.39
CA LEU A 44 -14.10 9.65 25.63
C LEU A 44 -12.72 9.50 24.98
N GLU A 45 -12.42 10.28 23.97
CA GLU A 45 -11.16 10.17 23.23
C GLU A 45 -10.23 11.35 23.58
N THR A 46 -8.95 11.03 23.77
CA THR A 46 -7.85 12.00 23.92
C THR A 46 -6.77 11.72 22.89
N ALA A 47 -5.79 12.62 22.75
CA ALA A 47 -4.67 12.40 21.84
C ALA A 47 -3.94 11.08 22.15
N GLU A 48 -3.79 10.75 23.43
CA GLU A 48 -3.15 9.52 23.90
C GLU A 48 -3.97 8.29 23.49
N THR A 49 -5.27 8.29 23.76
CA THR A 49 -6.12 7.11 23.52
C THR A 49 -6.30 6.77 22.04
N ILE A 50 -6.13 7.75 21.14
CA ILE A 50 -6.24 7.52 19.69
C ILE A 50 -4.89 7.40 19.00
N TYR A 51 -3.76 7.36 19.74
CA TYR A 51 -2.43 7.36 19.14
C TYR A 51 -2.15 6.15 18.24
N GLU A 52 -2.77 5.01 18.45
CA GLU A 52 -2.68 3.87 17.55
C GLU A 52 -3.14 4.20 16.10
N ARG A 53 -3.99 5.24 15.92
CA ARG A 53 -4.42 5.74 14.61
C ARG A 53 -3.33 6.58 13.92
N ALA A 54 -2.23 6.89 14.60
CA ALA A 54 -1.11 7.68 14.05
C ALA A 54 -0.46 7.00 12.83
N GLY A 55 -0.55 5.67 12.75
CA GLY A 55 -0.01 4.87 11.67
C GLY A 55 -0.50 5.28 10.26
N ILE A 56 -1.70 5.85 10.13
CA ILE A 56 -2.21 6.30 8.83
C ILE A 56 -1.63 7.64 8.36
N TYR A 57 -0.85 8.34 9.20
CA TYR A 57 -0.22 9.61 8.88
C TYR A 57 1.28 9.44 8.76
N ALA A 58 1.83 9.71 7.59
CA ALA A 58 3.24 9.48 7.30
C ALA A 58 4.20 10.27 8.21
N GLU A 59 3.74 11.36 8.82
CA GLU A 59 4.51 12.17 9.77
C GLU A 59 4.63 11.50 11.15
N PHE A 60 3.68 10.66 11.53
CA PHE A 60 3.58 10.04 12.86
C PHE A 60 3.65 8.51 12.83
N GLY A 61 3.63 7.92 11.65
CA GLY A 61 3.72 6.48 11.44
C GLY A 61 5.00 6.06 10.74
N LYS A 62 5.13 4.77 10.50
CA LYS A 62 6.18 4.15 9.70
C LYS A 62 5.62 2.99 8.87
N ILE A 63 6.28 2.69 7.75
CA ILE A 63 5.98 1.52 6.93
C ILE A 63 6.75 0.33 7.52
N ILE A 64 6.06 -0.78 7.74
CA ILE A 64 6.64 -2.02 8.27
C ILE A 64 6.62 -3.17 7.27
N CYS A 65 5.76 -3.08 6.25
CA CYS A 65 5.66 -4.06 5.17
C CYS A 65 5.28 -3.37 3.87
N ILE A 66 5.89 -3.80 2.78
CA ILE A 66 5.48 -3.50 1.40
C ILE A 66 5.42 -4.81 0.65
N SER A 67 4.25 -5.17 0.13
CA SER A 67 4.11 -6.25 -0.83
C SER A 67 3.92 -5.69 -2.22
N CYS A 68 4.60 -6.27 -3.21
CA CYS A 68 4.39 -5.91 -4.59
C CYS A 68 4.41 -7.13 -5.51
N GLY A 69 3.71 -7.06 -6.62
CA GLY A 69 3.64 -8.14 -7.59
C GLY A 69 3.36 -7.66 -8.99
N TYR A 70 3.68 -8.49 -9.98
CA TYR A 70 3.40 -8.20 -11.37
C TYR A 70 2.91 -9.45 -12.10
N LEU A 71 2.14 -9.22 -13.15
CA LEU A 71 1.59 -10.27 -13.99
C LEU A 71 2.56 -10.60 -15.14
N GLN A 72 2.65 -11.88 -15.47
CA GLN A 72 3.36 -12.41 -16.64
C GLN A 72 2.42 -13.28 -17.47
N GLY A 73 2.53 -13.16 -18.79
CA GLY A 73 1.70 -13.95 -19.72
C GLY A 73 0.30 -13.36 -19.90
N ASN A 74 -0.56 -14.11 -20.59
CA ASN A 74 -1.90 -13.66 -20.97
C ASN A 74 -2.91 -14.79 -20.76
N GLY A 75 -4.19 -14.41 -20.66
CA GLY A 75 -5.30 -15.35 -20.53
C GLY A 75 -5.15 -16.31 -19.35
N GLU A 76 -5.41 -17.60 -19.55
CA GLU A 76 -5.39 -18.61 -18.49
C GLU A 76 -3.98 -19.00 -18.01
N ASP A 77 -2.94 -18.75 -18.84
CA ASP A 77 -1.54 -19.03 -18.49
C ASP A 77 -0.89 -17.85 -17.72
N ARG A 78 -1.65 -16.80 -17.44
CA ARG A 78 -1.18 -15.63 -16.70
C ARG A 78 -0.76 -16.03 -15.29
N LYS A 79 0.42 -15.56 -14.88
CA LYS A 79 0.99 -15.80 -13.54
C LYS A 79 1.15 -14.49 -12.80
N LEU A 80 0.95 -14.52 -11.48
CA LEU A 80 1.25 -13.43 -10.58
C LEU A 80 2.48 -13.79 -9.74
N LEU A 81 3.50 -12.95 -9.81
CA LEU A 81 4.72 -13.09 -9.03
C LEU A 81 4.74 -11.99 -7.97
N ILE A 82 4.77 -12.38 -6.70
CA ILE A 82 4.73 -11.47 -5.55
C ILE A 82 6.05 -11.55 -4.80
N LYS A 83 6.50 -10.39 -4.32
CA LYS A 83 7.61 -10.24 -3.39
C LYS A 83 7.21 -9.25 -2.29
N SER A 84 7.53 -9.61 -1.05
CA SER A 84 7.29 -8.75 0.12
C SER A 84 8.61 -8.30 0.74
N TYR A 85 8.58 -7.11 1.29
CA TYR A 85 9.66 -6.45 2.00
C TYR A 85 9.14 -6.08 3.39
N SER A 86 9.79 -6.54 4.43
CA SER A 86 9.51 -6.15 5.80
C SER A 86 10.82 -5.97 6.56
N ASN A 87 10.90 -4.97 7.40
CA ASN A 87 12.07 -4.73 8.26
C ASN A 87 11.66 -3.77 9.38
N ASP A 88 12.21 -3.97 10.58
CA ASP A 88 12.05 -3.03 11.69
C ASP A 88 12.79 -1.71 11.42
N ASP A 89 13.89 -1.77 10.67
CA ASP A 89 14.55 -0.60 10.08
C ASP A 89 13.82 -0.19 8.81
N GLU A 90 12.92 0.78 8.95
CA GLU A 90 12.13 1.30 7.83
C GLU A 90 13.01 1.85 6.70
N LYS A 91 14.17 2.45 7.02
CA LYS A 91 15.06 2.99 6.00
C LYS A 91 15.57 1.90 5.09
N LYS A 92 16.03 0.77 5.65
CA LYS A 92 16.49 -0.39 4.87
C LYS A 92 15.36 -0.95 4.01
N LEU A 93 14.15 -1.11 4.56
CA LEU A 93 12.97 -1.54 3.82
C LEU A 93 12.71 -0.64 2.61
N LEU A 94 12.73 0.68 2.82
CA LEU A 94 12.48 1.66 1.78
C LEU A 94 13.60 1.72 0.73
N GLU A 95 14.86 1.55 1.11
CA GLU A 95 16.00 1.46 0.17
C GLU A 95 15.86 0.24 -0.74
N ASP A 96 15.51 -0.92 -0.19
CA ASP A 96 15.27 -2.15 -0.95
C ASP A 96 14.11 -1.97 -1.93
N PHE A 97 13.01 -1.36 -1.48
CA PHE A 97 11.86 -1.10 -2.35
C PHE A 97 12.15 -0.01 -3.40
N CYS A 98 12.93 1.01 -3.06
CA CYS A 98 13.39 2.03 -4.00
C CYS A 98 14.18 1.40 -5.16
N ALA A 99 15.03 0.42 -4.88
CA ALA A 99 15.75 -0.32 -5.91
C ALA A 99 14.81 -1.06 -6.88
N VAL A 100 13.72 -1.65 -6.35
CA VAL A 100 12.67 -2.29 -7.18
C VAL A 100 12.01 -1.27 -8.10
N LEU A 101 11.59 -0.14 -7.57
CA LEU A 101 10.92 0.91 -8.35
C LEU A 101 11.83 1.52 -9.41
N ASN A 102 13.11 1.71 -9.10
CA ASN A 102 14.11 2.17 -10.05
C ASN A 102 14.33 1.15 -11.19
N GLY A 103 14.32 -0.14 -10.86
CA GLY A 103 14.38 -1.20 -11.86
C GLY A 103 13.14 -1.27 -12.73
N TRP A 104 11.95 -1.18 -12.11
CA TRP A 104 10.66 -1.29 -12.78
C TRP A 104 10.42 -0.14 -13.78
N GLY A 105 10.63 1.10 -13.36
CA GLY A 105 10.34 2.29 -14.14
C GLY A 105 11.50 2.84 -14.97
N LYS A 106 12.68 2.20 -14.98
CA LYS A 106 13.94 2.76 -15.52
C LYS A 106 13.88 3.24 -16.97
N ASP A 107 13.06 2.58 -17.79
CA ASP A 107 12.99 2.85 -19.23
C ASP A 107 11.75 3.69 -19.62
N ASN A 108 10.92 4.12 -18.65
CA ASN A 108 9.68 4.85 -18.94
C ASN A 108 9.90 6.13 -19.75
N GLU A 109 11.00 6.85 -19.50
CA GLU A 109 11.32 8.09 -20.22
C GLU A 109 11.69 7.87 -21.69
N ARG A 110 12.09 6.63 -22.04
CA ARG A 110 12.46 6.27 -23.42
C ARG A 110 11.25 5.93 -24.28
N PHE A 111 10.09 5.68 -23.65
CA PHE A 111 8.89 5.25 -24.34
C PHE A 111 7.91 6.41 -24.51
N THR A 112 7.59 6.72 -25.76
CA THR A 112 6.44 7.57 -26.11
C THR A 112 5.14 6.79 -26.18
N ASP A 113 5.22 5.49 -26.44
CA ASP A 113 4.13 4.54 -26.51
C ASP A 113 3.70 4.11 -25.09
N GLU A 114 2.47 4.42 -24.70
CA GLU A 114 1.90 4.08 -23.41
C GLU A 114 1.90 2.57 -23.14
N ASP A 115 1.79 1.74 -24.20
CA ASP A 115 1.81 0.28 -24.06
C ASP A 115 3.17 -0.29 -23.62
N LYS A 116 4.23 0.53 -23.64
CA LYS A 116 5.57 0.15 -23.19
C LYS A 116 5.91 0.71 -21.82
N LYS A 117 5.19 1.71 -21.35
CA LYS A 117 5.42 2.31 -20.04
C LYS A 117 5.02 1.37 -18.92
N LYS A 118 5.71 1.48 -17.81
CA LYS A 118 5.42 0.78 -16.58
C LYS A 118 4.64 1.66 -15.62
N PHE A 119 3.68 1.06 -14.95
CA PHE A 119 2.78 1.74 -14.03
C PHE A 119 2.75 1.03 -12.67
N LEU A 120 2.24 1.72 -11.68
CA LEU A 120 1.87 1.16 -10.38
C LEU A 120 0.37 1.01 -10.30
N CYS A 121 -0.11 0.07 -9.47
CA CYS A 121 -1.52 -0.08 -9.15
C CYS A 121 -1.68 -0.37 -7.66
N ALA A 122 -2.60 0.35 -7.00
CA ALA A 122 -2.99 0.12 -5.62
C ALA A 122 -4.51 0.36 -5.45
N HIS A 123 -5.06 0.05 -4.29
CA HIS A 123 -6.43 0.37 -3.94
C HIS A 123 -6.48 1.58 -3.01
N ASN A 124 -7.04 2.69 -3.46
CA ASN A 124 -6.93 4.00 -2.80
C ASN A 124 -5.48 4.52 -2.74
N GLY A 125 -4.63 4.03 -3.62
CA GLY A 125 -3.19 4.32 -3.58
C GLY A 125 -2.83 5.75 -3.91
N ARG A 126 -3.67 6.46 -4.67
CA ARG A 126 -3.47 7.89 -4.96
C ARG A 126 -3.59 8.76 -3.71
N GLU A 127 -4.43 8.36 -2.76
CA GLU A 127 -4.63 9.07 -1.50
C GLU A 127 -3.76 8.53 -0.37
N PHE A 128 -3.38 7.23 -0.42
CA PHE A 128 -2.67 6.60 0.67
C PHE A 128 -1.28 6.09 0.27
N ASP A 129 -1.15 4.97 -0.45
CA ASP A 129 0.12 4.26 -0.65
C ASP A 129 1.19 5.15 -1.30
N TYR A 130 0.90 5.77 -2.45
CA TYR A 130 1.90 6.54 -3.18
C TYR A 130 2.39 7.76 -2.40
N PRO A 131 1.52 8.64 -1.87
CA PRO A 131 1.99 9.76 -1.08
C PRO A 131 2.64 9.35 0.24
N TYR A 132 2.20 8.25 0.86
CA TYR A 132 2.81 7.73 2.08
C TYR A 132 4.25 7.27 1.83
N ILE A 133 4.47 6.42 0.83
CA ILE A 133 5.80 5.97 0.41
C ILE A 133 6.71 7.16 0.09
N CYS A 134 6.23 8.13 -0.70
CA CYS A 134 7.01 9.32 -1.04
C CYS A 134 7.45 10.11 0.18
N ARG A 135 6.52 10.38 1.12
CA ARG A 135 6.81 11.10 2.36
C ARG A 135 7.80 10.35 3.23
N ARG A 136 7.61 9.04 3.41
CA ARG A 136 8.52 8.22 4.23
C ARG A 136 9.92 8.12 3.60
N MET A 137 10.03 8.00 2.28
CA MET A 137 11.33 8.06 1.61
C MET A 137 12.04 9.40 1.88
N ILE A 138 11.33 10.53 1.76
CA ILE A 138 11.90 11.86 2.03
C ILE A 138 12.32 11.98 3.50
N ILE A 139 11.48 11.55 4.45
CA ILE A 139 11.79 11.58 5.89
C ILE A 139 13.04 10.76 6.21
N ASN A 140 13.24 9.64 5.52
CA ASN A 140 14.41 8.77 5.68
C ASN A 140 15.63 9.21 4.83
N GLY A 141 15.56 10.34 4.13
CA GLY A 141 16.65 10.86 3.29
C GLY A 141 16.91 10.05 2.03
N ILE A 142 15.91 9.33 1.51
CA ILE A 142 15.99 8.50 0.31
C ILE A 142 15.49 9.31 -0.89
N GLN A 143 16.30 9.35 -1.96
CA GLN A 143 15.89 10.00 -3.20
C GLN A 143 14.72 9.24 -3.85
N LEU A 144 13.66 9.95 -4.21
CA LEU A 144 12.51 9.34 -4.87
C LEU A 144 12.89 8.73 -6.23
N PRO A 145 12.46 7.50 -6.52
CA PRO A 145 12.55 6.94 -7.87
C PRO A 145 11.66 7.74 -8.82
N LYS A 146 12.10 7.89 -10.09
CA LYS A 146 11.39 8.71 -11.09
C LYS A 146 9.93 8.37 -11.28
N ILE A 147 9.57 7.10 -11.15
CA ILE A 147 8.19 6.62 -11.24
C ILE A 147 7.26 7.22 -10.15
N LEU A 148 7.84 7.67 -9.02
CA LEU A 148 7.16 8.36 -7.92
C LEU A 148 7.36 9.87 -7.92
N PHE A 149 7.86 10.49 -9.00
CA PHE A 149 7.94 11.95 -9.09
C PHE A 149 6.54 12.55 -9.28
N LEU A 150 5.80 12.63 -8.18
CA LEU A 150 4.41 13.09 -8.13
C LEU A 150 4.28 14.53 -7.60
N TYR A 151 5.39 15.23 -7.39
CA TYR A 151 5.40 16.60 -6.87
C TYR A 151 4.51 17.53 -7.67
N GLY A 152 3.61 18.22 -6.98
CA GLY A 152 2.73 19.24 -7.57
C GLY A 152 1.69 18.69 -8.55
N LYS A 153 1.65 17.38 -8.79
CA LYS A 153 0.63 16.78 -9.64
C LYS A 153 -0.73 16.78 -8.96
N LYS A 154 -1.73 17.10 -9.72
CA LYS A 154 -3.12 16.94 -9.32
C LYS A 154 -3.52 15.47 -9.40
N PRO A 155 -4.56 15.00 -8.67
CA PRO A 155 -4.95 13.58 -8.67
C PRO A 155 -5.16 12.99 -10.06
N TRP A 156 -5.70 13.75 -11.00
CA TRP A 156 -5.94 13.30 -12.38
C TRP A 156 -4.70 13.31 -13.28
N GLU A 157 -3.59 13.91 -12.84
CA GLU A 157 -2.30 13.90 -13.53
C GLU A 157 -1.42 12.72 -13.11
N ILE A 158 -1.84 11.99 -12.06
CA ILE A 158 -1.16 10.78 -11.59
C ILE A 158 -1.51 9.64 -12.55
N CYS A 159 -0.50 9.17 -13.30
CA CYS A 159 -0.68 8.14 -14.31
C CYS A 159 -0.85 6.71 -13.74
N HIS A 160 -0.60 6.52 -12.45
CA HIS A 160 -0.74 5.22 -11.80
C HIS A 160 -2.20 4.83 -11.61
N TYR A 161 -2.45 3.53 -11.64
CA TYR A 161 -3.78 2.99 -11.53
C TYR A 161 -4.22 2.93 -10.06
N ASP A 162 -5.52 3.12 -9.87
CA ASP A 162 -6.16 3.05 -8.57
C ASP A 162 -7.53 2.39 -8.74
N THR A 163 -7.69 1.20 -8.17
CA THR A 163 -8.92 0.43 -8.34
C THR A 163 -10.12 1.05 -7.63
N LEU A 164 -9.91 1.85 -6.59
CA LEU A 164 -10.99 2.61 -5.97
C LEU A 164 -11.46 3.73 -6.91
N GLU A 165 -10.54 4.47 -7.52
CA GLU A 165 -10.87 5.52 -8.47
C GLU A 165 -11.59 4.95 -9.72
N PHE A 166 -11.18 3.79 -10.19
CA PHE A 166 -11.88 3.10 -11.30
C PHE A 166 -13.31 2.73 -10.90
N TRP A 167 -13.51 2.23 -9.67
CA TRP A 167 -14.84 1.85 -9.19
C TRP A 167 -15.77 3.04 -8.97
N LYS A 168 -15.24 4.20 -8.64
CA LYS A 168 -16.06 5.40 -8.38
C LYS A 168 -16.87 5.86 -9.59
N PHE A 169 -16.37 5.71 -10.82
CA PHE A 169 -17.03 6.25 -12.02
C PHE A 169 -17.56 7.68 -11.86
N GLY A 170 -16.86 8.52 -11.08
CA GLY A 170 -17.28 9.88 -10.75
C GLY A 170 -18.22 9.99 -9.52
N ASP A 171 -18.55 8.89 -8.84
CA ASP A 171 -19.26 8.93 -7.55
C ASP A 171 -18.27 8.99 -6.39
N TYR A 172 -18.30 10.09 -5.65
CA TYR A 172 -17.40 10.34 -4.50
C TYR A 172 -18.08 10.18 -3.13
N LYS A 173 -19.30 9.65 -3.08
CA LYS A 173 -20.09 9.63 -1.84
C LYS A 173 -19.57 8.68 -0.78
N ASN A 174 -19.03 7.54 -1.20
CA ASN A 174 -18.65 6.48 -0.27
C ASN A 174 -17.32 5.83 -0.67
N TYR A 175 -16.53 5.51 0.36
CA TYR A 175 -15.37 4.65 0.23
C TYR A 175 -15.81 3.18 0.11
N THR A 176 -15.32 2.48 -0.90
CA THR A 176 -15.53 1.04 -1.07
C THR A 176 -14.22 0.32 -0.77
N SER A 177 -14.16 -0.47 0.30
CA SER A 177 -12.97 -1.24 0.64
C SER A 177 -12.65 -2.32 -0.39
N LEU A 178 -11.37 -2.68 -0.53
CA LEU A 178 -10.93 -3.76 -1.43
C LEU A 178 -11.68 -5.07 -1.15
N LYS A 179 -11.89 -5.40 0.12
CA LYS A 179 -12.65 -6.58 0.57
C LYS A 179 -14.11 -6.56 0.09
N LEU A 180 -14.79 -5.41 0.20
CA LEU A 180 -16.16 -5.27 -0.30
C LEU A 180 -16.20 -5.38 -1.82
N LEU A 181 -15.26 -4.73 -2.50
CA LEU A 181 -15.16 -4.75 -3.95
C LEU A 181 -14.90 -6.16 -4.49
N ALA A 182 -13.98 -6.89 -3.87
CA ALA A 182 -13.71 -8.29 -4.19
C ALA A 182 -14.98 -9.16 -4.04
N LYS A 183 -15.72 -8.96 -2.94
CA LYS A 183 -16.96 -9.70 -2.69
C LYS A 183 -18.03 -9.43 -3.74
N VAL A 184 -18.24 -8.18 -4.11
CA VAL A 184 -19.24 -7.77 -5.12
C VAL A 184 -18.89 -8.31 -6.52
N LEU A 185 -17.59 -8.43 -6.80
CA LEU A 185 -17.08 -8.88 -8.11
C LEU A 185 -16.85 -10.40 -8.17
N ASP A 186 -17.25 -11.16 -7.15
CA ASP A 186 -16.96 -12.61 -7.03
C ASP A 186 -15.47 -12.96 -7.24
N VAL A 187 -14.59 -12.09 -6.73
CA VAL A 187 -13.16 -12.34 -6.68
C VAL A 187 -12.87 -13.21 -5.46
N PRO A 188 -12.19 -14.35 -5.64
CA PRO A 188 -11.74 -15.17 -4.51
C PRO A 188 -10.81 -14.34 -3.61
N SER A 189 -11.25 -14.07 -2.39
CA SER A 189 -10.43 -13.44 -1.36
C SER A 189 -10.16 -14.48 -0.28
N PRO A 190 -8.90 -14.77 0.05
CA PRO A 190 -8.58 -15.62 1.20
C PRO A 190 -9.21 -15.03 2.45
N LYS A 191 -9.69 -15.89 3.36
CA LYS A 191 -10.18 -15.39 4.65
C LYS A 191 -9.00 -14.74 5.38
N ASP A 192 -9.15 -13.46 5.67
CA ASP A 192 -8.22 -12.73 6.50
C ASP A 192 -8.61 -12.94 7.96
N ASP A 193 -7.60 -13.12 8.79
CA ASP A 193 -7.73 -13.22 10.23
C ASP A 193 -7.51 -11.87 10.92
N ILE A 194 -7.00 -10.87 10.17
CA ILE A 194 -6.85 -9.47 10.59
C ILE A 194 -7.43 -8.52 9.54
N ASP A 195 -7.59 -7.27 9.94
CA ASP A 195 -7.87 -6.14 9.06
C ASP A 195 -6.90 -4.98 9.35
N GLY A 196 -6.91 -3.95 8.49
CA GLY A 196 -5.96 -2.82 8.59
C GLY A 196 -6.00 -2.10 9.94
N SER A 197 -7.12 -2.12 10.68
CA SER A 197 -7.22 -1.50 12.01
C SER A 197 -6.47 -2.28 13.09
N GLN A 198 -6.22 -3.58 12.86
CA GLN A 198 -5.56 -4.48 13.80
C GLN A 198 -4.03 -4.53 13.60
N VAL A 199 -3.54 -4.09 12.43
CA VAL A 199 -2.11 -4.15 12.07
C VAL A 199 -1.21 -3.53 13.14
N ASN A 200 -1.60 -2.36 13.68
CA ASN A 200 -0.83 -1.70 14.74
C ASN A 200 -0.70 -2.57 16.00
N GLY A 201 -1.80 -3.22 16.41
CA GLY A 201 -1.81 -4.14 17.56
C GLY A 201 -0.98 -5.40 17.32
N VAL A 202 -1.12 -6.01 16.14
CA VAL A 202 -0.37 -7.21 15.74
C VAL A 202 1.13 -6.93 15.74
N TYR A 203 1.55 -5.79 15.19
CA TYR A 203 2.96 -5.40 15.15
C TYR A 203 3.53 -5.11 16.54
N TRP A 204 2.88 -4.22 17.30
CA TRP A 204 3.45 -3.73 18.55
C TRP A 204 3.24 -4.69 19.73
N LYS A 205 2.05 -5.31 19.86
CA LYS A 205 1.69 -6.14 21.01
C LYS A 205 1.99 -7.61 20.78
N GLU A 206 1.63 -8.14 19.60
CA GLU A 206 1.80 -9.56 19.27
C GLU A 206 3.19 -9.85 18.69
N LYS A 207 3.88 -8.83 18.12
CA LYS A 207 5.20 -8.95 17.46
C LYS A 207 5.17 -9.95 16.29
N ASP A 208 4.04 -10.08 15.61
CA ASP A 208 3.83 -11.05 14.53
C ASP A 208 3.86 -10.37 13.16
N ILE A 209 5.06 -10.06 12.68
CA ILE A 209 5.27 -9.44 11.37
C ILE A 209 4.90 -10.38 10.22
N ASP A 210 5.05 -11.70 10.38
CA ASP A 210 4.75 -12.68 9.32
C ASP A 210 3.25 -12.72 9.01
N ARG A 211 2.43 -12.55 10.02
CA ARG A 211 0.97 -12.42 9.88
C ARG A 211 0.60 -11.17 9.08
N ILE A 212 1.27 -10.04 9.35
CA ILE A 212 1.08 -8.78 8.61
C ILE A 212 1.54 -8.93 7.16
N VAL A 213 2.70 -9.53 6.94
CA VAL A 213 3.21 -9.80 5.58
C VAL A 213 2.23 -10.68 4.79
N THR A 214 1.69 -11.72 5.43
CA THR A 214 0.69 -12.59 4.82
C THR A 214 -0.58 -11.82 4.44
N TYR A 215 -1.04 -10.91 5.29
CA TYR A 215 -2.19 -10.05 5.04
C TYR A 215 -1.92 -9.11 3.84
N CYS A 216 -0.82 -8.39 3.84
CA CYS A 216 -0.41 -7.49 2.75
C CYS A 216 -0.25 -8.23 1.40
N GLN A 217 0.26 -9.48 1.39
CA GLN A 217 0.33 -10.33 0.19
C GLN A 217 -1.05 -10.67 -0.37
N LYS A 218 -2.01 -10.99 0.49
CA LYS A 218 -3.38 -11.28 0.11
C LYS A 218 -4.07 -10.07 -0.50
N ASP A 219 -3.78 -8.87 0.00
CA ASP A 219 -4.32 -7.64 -0.56
C ASP A 219 -3.76 -7.38 -1.96
N VAL A 220 -2.47 -7.62 -2.22
CA VAL A 220 -1.88 -7.56 -3.57
C VAL A 220 -2.52 -8.59 -4.52
N ILE A 221 -2.78 -9.83 -4.07
CA ILE A 221 -3.47 -10.85 -4.88
C ILE A 221 -4.88 -10.37 -5.23
N THR A 222 -5.62 -9.93 -4.24
CA THR A 222 -6.99 -9.44 -4.39
C THR A 222 -7.06 -8.25 -5.33
N LEU A 223 -6.13 -7.31 -5.19
CA LEU A 223 -6.00 -6.12 -6.04
C LEU A 223 -5.79 -6.50 -7.51
N ALA A 224 -4.87 -7.43 -7.79
CA ALA A 224 -4.62 -7.91 -9.15
C ALA A 224 -5.86 -8.58 -9.75
N GLN A 225 -6.54 -9.43 -8.98
CA GLN A 225 -7.77 -10.10 -9.39
C GLN A 225 -8.91 -9.11 -9.66
N VAL A 226 -9.07 -8.08 -8.82
CA VAL A 226 -10.07 -7.01 -9.01
C VAL A 226 -9.79 -6.24 -10.30
N LEU A 227 -8.54 -5.89 -10.59
CA LEU A 227 -8.20 -5.20 -11.84
C LEU A 227 -8.50 -6.08 -13.06
N LEU A 228 -8.19 -7.37 -13.01
CA LEU A 228 -8.55 -8.32 -14.08
C LEU A 228 -10.07 -8.38 -14.29
N ARG A 229 -10.84 -8.44 -13.20
CA ARG A 229 -12.30 -8.47 -13.26
C ARG A 229 -12.89 -7.20 -13.86
N PHE A 230 -12.34 -6.02 -13.60
CA PHE A 230 -12.76 -4.76 -14.23
C PHE A 230 -12.65 -4.79 -15.76
N HIS A 231 -11.73 -5.60 -16.28
CA HIS A 231 -11.49 -5.75 -17.72
C HIS A 231 -12.08 -7.03 -18.31
N CYS A 232 -12.96 -7.72 -17.56
CA CYS A 232 -13.58 -9.00 -17.99
C CYS A 232 -12.53 -10.08 -18.35
N GLU A 233 -11.34 -10.01 -17.77
CA GLU A 233 -10.30 -11.01 -17.96
C GLU A 233 -10.51 -12.24 -17.05
N SER A 234 -9.90 -13.38 -17.43
CA SER A 234 -9.89 -14.58 -16.61
C SER A 234 -9.15 -14.32 -15.29
N LEU A 235 -9.72 -14.77 -14.18
CA LEU A 235 -9.07 -14.71 -12.88
C LEU A 235 -7.90 -15.68 -12.80
N LEU A 236 -6.93 -15.36 -11.94
CA LEU A 236 -5.77 -16.20 -11.68
C LEU A 236 -6.20 -17.48 -10.95
N LYS A 237 -5.67 -18.62 -11.38
CA LYS A 237 -5.77 -19.87 -10.64
C LYS A 237 -4.76 -19.87 -9.48
N PRO A 238 -5.03 -20.55 -8.35
CA PRO A 238 -4.11 -20.58 -7.22
C PRO A 238 -2.69 -21.06 -7.60
N GLU A 239 -2.58 -22.03 -8.49
CA GLU A 239 -1.31 -22.57 -8.98
C GLU A 239 -0.49 -21.58 -9.81
N ASN A 240 -1.11 -20.50 -10.28
CA ASN A 240 -0.47 -19.43 -11.04
C ASN A 240 0.00 -18.26 -10.16
N ILE A 241 -0.13 -18.36 -8.85
CA ILE A 241 0.32 -17.36 -7.89
C ILE A 241 1.58 -17.86 -7.20
N SER A 242 2.68 -17.12 -7.35
CA SER A 242 3.96 -17.45 -6.73
C SER A 242 4.39 -16.32 -5.80
N ILE A 243 4.62 -16.63 -4.54
CA ILE A 243 5.07 -15.70 -3.51
C ILE A 243 6.53 -16.01 -3.18
N LYS A 244 7.39 -14.99 -3.26
CA LYS A 244 8.78 -15.04 -2.78
C LYS A 244 8.86 -14.18 -1.53
N TYR A 245 9.18 -14.81 -0.42
CA TYR A 245 9.53 -14.11 0.81
C TYR A 245 11.03 -13.75 0.77
N VAL A 246 11.36 -12.54 1.20
CA VAL A 246 12.76 -12.15 1.43
C VAL A 246 12.97 -12.22 2.92
N GLU A 247 13.63 -13.28 3.39
CA GLU A 247 14.04 -13.38 4.79
C GLU A 247 14.89 -12.17 5.18
N GLN A 248 14.64 -11.68 6.38
CA GLN A 248 15.46 -10.65 7.00
C GLN A 248 16.84 -11.27 7.33
N ASN A 249 17.90 -10.75 6.73
CA ASN A 249 19.29 -10.98 7.17
C ASN A 249 19.71 -9.87 8.12
#